data_602101afc10a95fd395a1e330d556044
#
_entry.id   602101afc10a95fd395a1e330d556044
#
_cell.length_a   1.000
_cell.length_b   1.000
_cell.length_c   1.000
_cell.angle_alpha   90.00
_cell.angle_beta   90.00
_cell.angle_gamma   90.00
#
_symmetry.space_group_name_H-M   'P 1'
#
loop_
_entity.id
_entity.type
_entity.pdbx_description
1 polymer ?
#
loop_
_entity_poly.entity_id
_entity_poly.type
_entity_poly.pdbx_seq_one_letter_code
_entity_poly.pdbx_strand_id
1 'polypeptide(L)'
;FQQLDIRILAHNRARLAQAHWERMPRNQGGGQLAVLRRQFEMRRRHLPIRQLLERAGNPIQAIKPVFMMSPLSIAAYLSPGSIKFDLVVFDEASQVKPVDALGAVMRSGQVVVVGDSQQLPPTPFFETAGQVEEYSEDDLTSDIESILGLFAAQNAPSRMLRWHYRSRHDSLIAVSNQEFYGG
;
A
#
# COMPACT_ATOMS: atom_id res chain seq x y z
N PHE A 1 25.29 -18.31 11.95
CA PHE A 1 24.03 -17.58 11.75
C PHE A 1 23.99 -16.92 10.37
N GLN A 2 24.91 -15.99 10.05
CA GLN A 2 24.90 -15.26 8.77
C GLN A 2 24.82 -16.14 7.53
N GLN A 3 25.55 -17.26 7.50
CA GLN A 3 25.50 -18.20 6.36
C GLN A 3 24.13 -18.89 6.23
N LEU A 4 23.47 -19.19 7.34
CA LEU A 4 22.12 -19.74 7.33
C LEU A 4 21.11 -18.74 6.83
N ASP A 5 21.21 -17.49 7.23
CA ASP A 5 20.33 -16.42 6.75
C ASP A 5 20.45 -16.19 5.25
N ILE A 6 21.68 -16.18 4.73
CA ILE A 6 21.92 -16.08 3.28
C ILE A 6 21.25 -17.26 2.54
N ARG A 7 21.40 -18.49 3.06
CA ARG A 7 20.80 -19.70 2.46
C ARG A 7 19.29 -19.67 2.51
N ILE A 8 18.68 -19.23 3.62
CA ILE A 8 17.23 -19.05 3.79
C ILE A 8 16.70 -18.02 2.79
N LEU A 9 17.39 -16.88 2.67
CA LEU A 9 17.01 -15.85 1.70
C LEU A 9 17.06 -16.35 0.27
N ALA A 10 18.12 -17.07 -0.12
CA ALA A 10 18.25 -17.65 -1.44
C ALA A 10 17.15 -18.68 -1.72
N HIS A 11 16.86 -19.54 -0.76
CA HIS A 11 15.78 -20.53 -0.86
C HIS A 11 14.41 -19.87 -1.00
N ASN A 12 14.11 -18.85 -0.18
CA ASN A 12 12.84 -18.12 -0.24
C ASN A 12 12.68 -17.38 -1.58
N ARG A 13 13.75 -16.78 -2.11
CA ARG A 13 13.74 -16.17 -3.45
C ARG A 13 13.41 -17.20 -4.54
N ALA A 14 14.05 -18.37 -4.50
CA ALA A 14 13.79 -19.44 -5.47
C ALA A 14 12.34 -19.93 -5.38
N ARG A 15 11.82 -20.16 -4.17
CA ARG A 15 10.42 -20.55 -3.93
C ARG A 15 9.43 -19.51 -4.48
N LEU A 16 9.67 -18.22 -4.22
CA LEU A 16 8.81 -17.15 -4.72
C LEU A 16 8.84 -17.08 -6.25
N ALA A 17 10.02 -17.18 -6.85
CA ALA A 17 10.16 -17.19 -8.30
C ALA A 17 9.44 -18.39 -8.94
N GLN A 18 9.56 -19.57 -8.36
CA GLN A 18 8.87 -20.77 -8.81
C GLN A 18 7.35 -20.61 -8.68
N ALA A 19 6.85 -20.19 -7.51
CA ALA A 19 5.43 -19.98 -7.27
C ALA A 19 4.83 -18.93 -8.22
N HIS A 20 5.58 -17.88 -8.52
CA HIS A 20 5.17 -16.88 -9.50
C HIS A 20 5.11 -17.48 -10.91
N TRP A 21 6.13 -18.24 -11.31
CA TRP A 21 6.16 -18.91 -12.59
C TRP A 21 5.01 -19.91 -12.78
N GLU A 22 4.66 -20.66 -11.76
CA GLU A 22 3.54 -21.60 -11.77
C GLU A 22 2.18 -20.92 -11.92
N ARG A 23 2.02 -19.69 -11.40
CA ARG A 23 0.82 -18.86 -11.52
C ARG A 23 0.73 -18.08 -12.83
N MET A 24 1.81 -18.03 -13.63
CA MET A 24 1.79 -17.30 -14.90
C MET A 24 0.73 -17.86 -15.84
N PRO A 25 -0.07 -17.01 -16.50
CA PRO A 25 -1.14 -17.46 -17.37
C PRO A 25 -0.54 -18.21 -18.56
N ARG A 26 -0.82 -19.51 -18.62
CA ARG A 26 -0.39 -20.37 -19.72
C ARG A 26 -1.37 -20.24 -20.89
N ASN A 27 -0.89 -20.58 -22.09
CA ASN A 27 -1.56 -20.40 -23.38
C ASN A 27 -2.88 -21.19 -23.52
N GLN A 28 -3.95 -20.72 -22.91
CA GLN A 28 -5.30 -21.18 -23.25
C GLN A 28 -6.02 -19.99 -23.89
N GLY A 29 -6.28 -20.10 -25.19
CA GLY A 29 -6.78 -19.02 -26.01
C GLY A 29 -8.23 -18.65 -25.65
N GLY A 30 -8.43 -17.48 -25.06
CA GLY A 30 -9.76 -16.92 -24.78
C GLY A 30 -9.80 -16.07 -23.52
N GLY A 31 -10.96 -15.43 -23.29
CA GLY A 31 -11.26 -14.69 -22.06
C GLY A 31 -10.33 -13.49 -21.79
N GLN A 32 -10.05 -13.25 -20.51
CA GLN A 32 -9.27 -12.10 -20.04
C GLN A 32 -7.84 -12.06 -20.61
N LEU A 33 -7.21 -13.22 -20.84
CA LEU A 33 -5.87 -13.27 -21.39
C LEU A 33 -5.82 -12.82 -22.86
N ALA A 34 -6.85 -13.13 -23.63
CA ALA A 34 -6.95 -12.67 -25.02
C ALA A 34 -7.08 -11.15 -25.10
N VAL A 35 -7.82 -10.53 -24.16
CA VAL A 35 -7.91 -9.07 -24.05
C VAL A 35 -6.53 -8.48 -23.81
N LEU A 36 -5.77 -9.03 -22.84
CA LEU A 36 -4.45 -8.54 -22.50
C LEU A 36 -3.46 -8.69 -23.67
N ARG A 37 -3.45 -9.83 -24.35
CA ARG A 37 -2.60 -10.04 -25.53
C ARG A 37 -2.87 -9.06 -26.64
N ARG A 38 -4.16 -8.83 -26.93
CA ARG A 38 -4.56 -7.83 -27.93
C ARG A 38 -3.98 -6.45 -27.59
N GLN A 39 -3.91 -6.06 -26.30
CA GLN A 39 -3.33 -4.78 -25.92
C GLN A 39 -1.82 -4.73 -26.19
N PHE A 40 -1.09 -5.81 -26.07
CA PHE A 40 0.35 -5.88 -26.41
C PHE A 40 0.61 -5.78 -27.90
N GLU A 41 -0.31 -6.28 -28.72
CA GLU A 41 -0.21 -6.24 -30.18
C GLU A 41 -0.58 -4.87 -30.76
N MET A 42 -1.36 -4.09 -30.01
CA MET A 42 -1.82 -2.76 -30.46
C MET A 42 -0.71 -1.72 -30.34
N ARG A 43 -0.56 -0.89 -31.36
CA ARG A 43 0.37 0.26 -31.35
C ARG A 43 -0.27 1.56 -30.87
N ARG A 44 -1.59 1.67 -30.93
CA ARG A 44 -2.38 2.86 -30.59
C ARG A 44 -3.75 2.43 -30.05
N ARG A 45 -4.44 3.36 -29.39
CA ARG A 45 -5.82 3.17 -28.88
C ARG A 45 -5.92 2.05 -27.84
N HIS A 46 -4.94 1.99 -26.92
CA HIS A 46 -5.02 1.08 -25.78
C HIS A 46 -6.25 1.37 -24.93
N LEU A 47 -6.75 0.35 -24.27
CA LEU A 47 -7.82 0.52 -23.29
C LEU A 47 -7.33 1.40 -22.13
N PRO A 48 -8.18 2.30 -21.60
CA PRO A 48 -7.92 2.97 -20.35
C PRO A 48 -7.61 1.96 -19.22
N ILE A 49 -6.71 2.31 -18.31
CA ILE A 49 -6.22 1.41 -17.25
C ILE A 49 -7.38 0.77 -16.48
N ARG A 50 -8.39 1.54 -16.10
CA ARG A 50 -9.58 1.04 -15.41
C ARG A 50 -10.28 -0.08 -16.19
N GLN A 51 -10.58 0.15 -17.47
CA GLN A 51 -11.22 -0.84 -18.32
C GLN A 51 -10.34 -2.08 -18.55
N LEU A 52 -9.03 -1.89 -18.63
CA LEU A 52 -8.09 -2.98 -18.77
C LEU A 52 -8.10 -3.87 -17.53
N LEU A 53 -8.06 -3.26 -16.33
CA LEU A 53 -8.12 -3.99 -15.05
C LEU A 53 -9.47 -4.69 -14.84
N GLU A 54 -10.58 -4.09 -15.28
CA GLU A 54 -11.90 -4.73 -15.24
C GLU A 54 -11.98 -5.95 -16.16
N ARG A 55 -11.40 -5.87 -17.36
CA ARG A 55 -11.52 -6.91 -18.40
C ARG A 55 -10.43 -7.97 -18.36
N ALA A 56 -9.28 -7.68 -17.77
CA ALA A 56 -8.09 -8.55 -17.73
C ALA A 56 -7.38 -8.56 -16.38
N GLY A 57 -8.08 -8.27 -15.27
CA GLY A 57 -7.50 -8.14 -13.94
C GLY A 57 -6.75 -9.39 -13.48
N ASN A 58 -7.33 -10.58 -13.65
CA ASN A 58 -6.71 -11.83 -13.20
C ASN A 58 -5.35 -12.11 -13.87
N PRO A 59 -5.19 -12.08 -15.20
CA PRO A 59 -3.90 -12.27 -15.81
C PRO A 59 -2.91 -11.14 -15.49
N ILE A 60 -3.37 -9.89 -15.32
CA ILE A 60 -2.52 -8.79 -14.90
C ILE A 60 -1.97 -9.04 -13.50
N GLN A 61 -2.83 -9.42 -12.54
CA GLN A 61 -2.43 -9.72 -11.18
C GLN A 61 -1.51 -10.97 -11.10
N ALA A 62 -1.73 -11.97 -11.96
CA ALA A 62 -0.86 -13.13 -12.03
C ALA A 62 0.56 -12.77 -12.54
N ILE A 63 0.64 -11.86 -13.52
CA ILE A 63 1.93 -11.39 -14.08
C ILE A 63 2.61 -10.39 -13.13
N LYS A 64 1.83 -9.48 -12.53
CA LYS A 64 2.28 -8.43 -11.63
C LYS A 64 1.48 -8.49 -10.33
N PRO A 65 1.90 -9.32 -9.36
CA PRO A 65 1.13 -9.54 -8.13
C PRO A 65 1.20 -8.36 -7.15
N VAL A 66 2.13 -7.43 -7.34
CA VAL A 66 2.31 -6.25 -6.49
C VAL A 66 1.84 -5.00 -7.23
N PHE A 67 0.91 -4.28 -6.60
CA PHE A 67 0.38 -3.00 -7.07
C PHE A 67 0.83 -1.90 -6.11
N MET A 68 1.57 -0.92 -6.61
CA MET A 68 1.95 0.28 -5.86
C MET A 68 1.09 1.44 -6.34
N MET A 69 0.18 1.90 -5.48
CA MET A 69 -0.84 2.88 -5.84
C MET A 69 -1.12 3.81 -4.66
N SER A 70 -1.44 5.06 -4.94
CA SER A 70 -2.05 5.92 -3.91
C SER A 70 -3.52 5.53 -3.67
N PRO A 71 -4.10 5.88 -2.50
CA PRO A 71 -5.52 5.64 -2.23
C PRO A 71 -6.46 6.18 -3.32
N LEU A 72 -6.19 7.39 -3.81
CA LEU A 72 -6.95 8.00 -4.92
C LEU A 72 -6.84 7.19 -6.22
N SER A 73 -5.65 6.66 -6.52
CA SER A 73 -5.45 5.80 -7.70
C SER A 73 -6.21 4.49 -7.59
N ILE A 74 -6.33 3.93 -6.39
CA ILE A 74 -7.15 2.73 -6.14
C ILE A 74 -8.61 3.02 -6.47
N ALA A 75 -9.15 4.13 -5.96
CA ALA A 75 -10.54 4.54 -6.24
C ALA A 75 -10.78 4.79 -7.74
N ALA A 76 -9.81 5.40 -8.43
CA ALA A 76 -9.92 5.72 -9.85
C ALA A 76 -9.82 4.51 -10.77
N TYR A 77 -8.94 3.55 -10.47
CA TYR A 77 -8.57 2.49 -11.41
C TYR A 77 -9.11 1.10 -11.05
N LEU A 78 -9.36 0.82 -9.77
CA LEU A 78 -9.87 -0.47 -9.33
C LEU A 78 -11.36 -0.38 -9.03
N SER A 79 -12.19 -0.94 -9.90
CA SER A 79 -13.62 -1.04 -9.63
C SER A 79 -13.88 -1.91 -8.39
N PRO A 80 -14.91 -1.58 -7.58
CA PRO A 80 -15.26 -2.38 -6.41
C PRO A 80 -15.43 -3.87 -6.77
N GLY A 81 -14.78 -4.74 -6.03
CA GLY A 81 -14.86 -6.20 -6.23
C GLY A 81 -14.08 -6.76 -7.42
N SER A 82 -13.41 -5.93 -8.24
CA SER A 82 -12.70 -6.41 -9.45
C SER A 82 -11.41 -7.17 -9.14
N ILE A 83 -10.65 -6.70 -8.18
CA ILE A 83 -9.36 -7.29 -7.76
C ILE A 83 -9.32 -7.36 -6.24
N LYS A 84 -8.90 -8.51 -5.71
CA LYS A 84 -8.63 -8.72 -4.29
C LYS A 84 -7.15 -9.02 -4.09
N PHE A 85 -6.64 -8.63 -2.93
CA PHE A 85 -5.26 -8.83 -2.53
C PHE A 85 -5.21 -9.68 -1.26
N ASP A 86 -4.15 -10.45 -1.09
CA ASP A 86 -3.91 -11.19 0.15
C ASP A 86 -3.51 -10.23 1.28
N LEU A 87 -2.75 -9.19 0.92
CA LEU A 87 -2.18 -8.21 1.84
C LEU A 87 -2.22 -6.81 1.24
N VAL A 88 -2.61 -5.83 2.05
CA VAL A 88 -2.40 -4.40 1.78
C VAL A 88 -1.42 -3.84 2.81
N VAL A 89 -0.43 -3.10 2.34
CA VAL A 89 0.54 -2.40 3.16
C VAL A 89 0.37 -0.90 2.93
N PHE A 90 0.09 -0.16 3.99
CA PHE A 90 0.17 1.29 3.97
C PHE A 90 1.55 1.73 4.46
N ASP A 91 2.25 2.48 3.64
CA ASP A 91 3.48 3.16 4.00
C ASP A 91 3.19 4.65 4.22
N GLU A 92 3.91 5.32 5.11
CA GLU A 92 3.66 6.69 5.54
C GLU A 92 2.21 6.91 6.02
N ALA A 93 1.69 5.95 6.78
CA ALA A 93 0.27 5.88 7.15
C ALA A 93 -0.20 7.00 8.10
N SER A 94 0.73 7.71 8.74
CA SER A 94 0.45 8.95 9.49
C SER A 94 -0.11 10.06 8.59
N GLN A 95 0.13 10.01 7.28
CA GLN A 95 -0.31 11.01 6.31
C GLN A 95 -1.56 10.58 5.50
N VAL A 96 -2.13 9.41 5.77
CA VAL A 96 -3.28 8.87 5.03
C VAL A 96 -4.54 8.99 5.87
N LYS A 97 -5.54 9.71 5.35
CA LYS A 97 -6.85 9.82 6.01
C LYS A 97 -7.57 8.46 6.01
N PRO A 98 -8.30 8.11 7.08
CA PRO A 98 -9.05 6.85 7.16
C PRO A 98 -10.02 6.65 5.99
N VAL A 99 -10.75 7.70 5.61
CA VAL A 99 -11.73 7.65 4.51
C VAL A 99 -11.08 7.25 3.18
N ASP A 100 -9.88 7.75 2.89
CA ASP A 100 -9.15 7.43 1.66
C ASP A 100 -8.63 5.99 1.66
N ALA A 101 -8.28 5.48 2.84
CA ALA A 101 -7.74 4.14 3.02
C ALA A 101 -8.78 3.03 2.86
N LEU A 102 -10.06 3.29 3.14
CA LEU A 102 -11.14 2.30 3.15
C LEU A 102 -11.20 1.49 1.85
N GLY A 103 -11.04 2.16 0.71
CA GLY A 103 -11.06 1.49 -0.59
C GLY A 103 -10.00 0.41 -0.74
N ALA A 104 -8.80 0.61 -0.14
CA ALA A 104 -7.73 -0.39 -0.13
C ALA A 104 -8.00 -1.49 0.90
N VAL A 105 -8.38 -1.11 2.13
CA VAL A 105 -8.68 -2.04 3.23
C VAL A 105 -9.73 -3.06 2.82
N MET A 106 -10.81 -2.64 2.19
CA MET A 106 -11.92 -3.52 1.75
C MET A 106 -11.51 -4.55 0.68
N ARG A 107 -10.34 -4.40 0.07
CA ARG A 107 -9.85 -5.30 -0.99
C ARG A 107 -8.90 -6.39 -0.50
N SER A 108 -8.62 -6.44 0.81
CA SER A 108 -7.67 -7.42 1.36
C SER A 108 -8.22 -8.12 2.59
N GLY A 109 -7.71 -9.32 2.84
CA GLY A 109 -7.97 -10.05 4.08
C GLY A 109 -7.02 -9.70 5.23
N GLN A 110 -5.91 -9.00 4.92
CA GLN A 110 -4.89 -8.59 5.88
C GLN A 110 -4.37 -7.20 5.55
N VAL A 111 -4.17 -6.39 6.59
CA VAL A 111 -3.64 -5.03 6.46
C VAL A 111 -2.43 -4.87 7.37
N VAL A 112 -1.39 -4.25 6.84
CA VAL A 112 -0.22 -3.79 7.59
C VAL A 112 -0.13 -2.28 7.43
N VAL A 113 -0.03 -1.58 8.56
CA VAL A 113 0.04 -0.13 8.60
C VAL A 113 1.41 0.27 9.13
N VAL A 114 2.19 0.95 8.28
CA VAL A 114 3.54 1.41 8.61
C VAL A 114 3.53 2.93 8.61
N GLY A 115 3.97 3.55 9.69
CA GLY A 115 4.00 5.00 9.83
C GLY A 115 4.69 5.41 11.12
N ASP A 116 4.79 6.70 11.30
CA ASP A 116 5.44 7.32 12.44
C ASP A 116 4.48 8.33 13.08
N SER A 117 4.08 8.08 14.32
CA SER A 117 3.16 8.94 15.08
C SER A 117 3.78 10.29 15.49
N GLN A 118 5.10 10.43 15.38
CA GLN A 118 5.81 11.68 15.65
C GLN A 118 5.94 12.57 14.40
N GLN A 119 5.53 12.06 13.24
CA GLN A 119 5.46 12.86 12.01
C GLN A 119 4.15 13.61 11.92
N LEU A 120 4.15 14.66 11.08
CA LEU A 120 2.97 15.49 10.87
C LEU A 120 1.77 14.68 10.38
N PRO A 121 0.57 14.94 10.91
CA PRO A 121 -0.67 14.34 10.45
C PRO A 121 -1.02 14.79 9.01
N PRO A 122 -2.06 14.21 8.39
CA PRO A 122 -2.52 14.66 7.09
C PRO A 122 -2.85 16.15 7.12
N THR A 123 -2.18 16.95 6.28
CA THR A 123 -2.43 18.40 6.25
C THR A 123 -3.61 18.73 5.35
N PRO A 124 -4.61 19.52 5.82
CA PRO A 124 -5.74 19.98 5.00
C PRO A 124 -5.36 21.10 4.03
N PHE A 125 -4.08 21.27 3.70
CA PHE A 125 -3.56 22.44 2.97
C PHE A 125 -4.27 22.73 1.64
N PHE A 126 -4.82 21.70 0.98
CA PHE A 126 -5.55 21.89 -0.29
C PHE A 126 -7.07 21.94 -0.14
N GLU A 127 -7.61 21.68 1.05
CA GLU A 127 -9.06 21.73 1.30
C GLU A 127 -9.54 23.13 1.73
N THR A 128 -8.65 23.95 2.26
CA THR A 128 -8.98 25.23 2.92
C THR A 128 -9.06 26.42 1.95
N ALA A 129 -8.92 26.23 0.65
CA ALA A 129 -9.04 27.36 -0.29
C ALA A 129 -10.49 27.83 -0.50
N GLY A 130 -11.49 27.23 0.15
CA GLY A 130 -12.89 27.52 -0.09
C GLY A 130 -13.82 27.65 1.12
N GLN A 131 -13.46 27.18 2.31
CA GLN A 131 -14.36 27.26 3.47
C GLN A 131 -13.57 27.43 4.78
N VAL A 132 -13.76 28.57 5.41
CA VAL A 132 -13.41 28.80 6.81
C VAL A 132 -14.57 28.21 7.61
N GLU A 133 -14.50 26.94 7.97
CA GLU A 133 -15.42 26.40 8.99
C GLU A 133 -14.74 26.50 10.35
N GLU A 134 -15.43 27.14 11.28
CA GLU A 134 -15.09 27.21 12.69
C GLU A 134 -15.09 25.77 13.25
N TYR A 135 -13.90 25.29 13.59
CA TYR A 135 -13.77 24.04 14.33
C TYR A 135 -14.29 24.23 15.75
N SER A 136 -15.40 23.62 16.08
CA SER A 136 -15.83 23.45 17.45
C SER A 136 -14.99 22.38 18.13
N GLU A 137 -14.38 22.73 19.27
CA GLU A 137 -13.44 21.89 20.05
C GLU A 137 -14.03 20.60 20.67
N ASP A 138 -15.31 20.27 20.39
CA ASP A 138 -16.06 19.22 21.09
C ASP A 138 -16.23 17.90 20.29
N ASP A 139 -15.59 17.73 19.14
CA ASP A 139 -15.75 16.51 18.35
C ASP A 139 -14.65 15.47 18.71
N LEU A 140 -15.01 14.51 19.57
CA LEU A 140 -14.20 13.32 19.90
C LEU A 140 -13.76 12.49 18.67
N THR A 141 -14.24 12.84 17.48
CA THR A 141 -13.85 12.26 16.19
C THR A 141 -12.64 12.95 15.55
N SER A 142 -12.24 14.12 16.06
CA SER A 142 -11.07 14.86 15.55
C SER A 142 -9.73 14.19 15.88
N ASP A 143 -9.69 13.28 16.86
CA ASP A 143 -8.46 12.62 17.30
C ASP A 143 -7.96 11.51 16.36
N ILE A 144 -8.77 11.11 15.36
CA ILE A 144 -8.38 10.04 14.42
C ILE A 144 -8.10 10.64 13.03
N GLU A 145 -7.06 11.45 12.96
CA GLU A 145 -6.70 12.15 11.72
C GLU A 145 -6.09 11.21 10.65
N SER A 146 -5.52 10.09 11.07
CA SER A 146 -4.81 9.16 10.16
C SER A 146 -5.21 7.71 10.34
N ILE A 147 -4.96 6.90 9.31
CA ILE A 147 -5.16 5.44 9.39
C ILE A 147 -4.25 4.82 10.45
N LEU A 148 -3.05 5.36 10.69
CA LEU A 148 -2.17 4.91 11.76
C LEU A 148 -2.83 5.10 13.13
N GLY A 149 -3.39 6.28 13.40
CA GLY A 149 -4.15 6.58 14.61
C GLY A 149 -5.38 5.68 14.76
N LEU A 150 -6.11 5.44 13.68
CA LEU A 150 -7.27 4.55 13.68
C LEU A 150 -6.91 3.13 14.15
N PHE A 151 -5.85 2.53 13.58
CA PHE A 151 -5.42 1.18 13.96
C PHE A 151 -4.84 1.14 15.37
N ALA A 152 -4.16 2.18 15.82
CA ALA A 152 -3.69 2.32 17.20
C ALA A 152 -4.86 2.38 18.19
N ALA A 153 -5.90 3.18 17.92
CA ALA A 153 -7.10 3.28 18.72
C ALA A 153 -7.90 1.96 18.81
N GLN A 154 -7.81 1.12 17.78
CA GLN A 154 -8.39 -0.22 17.75
C GLN A 154 -7.51 -1.27 18.47
N ASN A 155 -6.45 -0.87 19.16
CA ASN A 155 -5.49 -1.77 19.81
C ASN A 155 -4.91 -2.84 18.86
N ALA A 156 -4.68 -2.50 17.61
CA ALA A 156 -4.04 -3.40 16.64
C ALA A 156 -2.64 -3.79 17.14
N PRO A 157 -2.19 -5.05 16.94
CA PRO A 157 -0.85 -5.47 17.34
C PRO A 157 0.21 -4.60 16.70
N SER A 158 1.05 -3.94 17.51
CA SER A 158 2.07 -3.02 17.03
C SER A 158 3.49 -3.50 17.31
N ARG A 159 4.43 -3.10 16.48
CA ARG A 159 5.85 -3.35 16.64
C ARG A 159 6.64 -2.13 16.20
N MET A 160 7.58 -1.69 17.05
CA MET A 160 8.53 -0.64 16.71
C MET A 160 9.63 -1.20 15.80
N LEU A 161 9.93 -0.51 14.71
CA LEU A 161 11.11 -0.79 13.90
C LEU A 161 12.34 -0.24 14.61
N ARG A 162 13.27 -1.12 14.95
CA ARG A 162 14.47 -0.76 15.73
C ARG A 162 15.70 -0.49 14.87
N TRP A 163 15.61 -0.70 13.56
CA TRP A 163 16.75 -0.52 12.66
C TRP A 163 16.45 0.61 11.68
N HIS A 164 17.41 1.52 11.54
CA HIS A 164 17.44 2.50 10.48
C HIS A 164 18.66 2.25 9.57
N TYR A 165 18.50 2.49 8.28
CA TYR A 165 19.57 2.28 7.30
C TYR A 165 19.83 3.51 6.41
N ARG A 166 19.00 4.54 6.50
CA ARG A 166 19.14 5.78 5.70
C ARG A 166 20.25 6.67 6.20
N SER A 167 20.47 6.73 7.51
CA SER A 167 21.52 7.53 8.12
C SER A 167 22.84 6.77 8.12
N ARG A 168 23.85 7.34 7.49
CA ARG A 168 25.20 6.76 7.44
C ARG A 168 25.93 6.87 8.78
N HIS A 169 25.54 7.85 9.62
CA HIS A 169 26.09 8.12 10.93
C HIS A 169 24.99 8.21 11.97
N ASP A 170 25.17 7.58 13.11
CA ASP A 170 24.22 7.60 14.22
C ASP A 170 24.01 9.01 14.78
N SER A 171 25.04 9.87 14.72
CA SER A 171 24.94 11.26 15.15
C SER A 171 23.88 12.08 14.39
N LEU A 172 23.52 11.70 13.15
CA LEU A 172 22.52 12.41 12.36
C LEU A 172 21.09 12.22 12.89
N ILE A 173 20.85 11.16 13.64
CA ILE A 173 19.55 10.84 14.21
C ILE A 173 19.56 10.84 15.74
N ALA A 174 20.73 11.07 16.37
CA ALA A 174 20.89 10.98 17.82
C ALA A 174 19.91 11.90 18.55
N VAL A 175 19.77 13.15 18.11
CA VAL A 175 18.84 14.12 18.69
C VAL A 175 17.39 13.64 18.55
N SER A 176 17.00 13.20 17.33
CA SER A 176 15.64 12.70 17.11
C SER A 176 15.34 11.46 17.94
N ASN A 177 16.30 10.53 18.06
CA ASN A 177 16.14 9.35 18.89
C ASN A 177 15.94 9.71 20.35
N GLN A 178 16.76 10.61 20.88
CA GLN A 178 16.70 11.01 22.28
C GLN A 178 15.40 11.75 22.61
N GLU A 179 14.97 12.68 21.75
CA GLU A 179 13.82 13.54 22.03
C GLU A 179 12.47 12.87 21.76
N PHE A 180 12.40 11.99 20.74
CA PHE A 180 11.10 11.48 20.24
C PHE A 180 10.93 9.97 20.36
N TYR A 181 12.03 9.18 20.41
CA TYR A 181 11.93 7.72 20.33
C TYR A 181 12.49 6.97 21.53
N GLY A 182 12.87 7.69 22.59
CA GLY A 182 13.28 7.11 23.87
C GLY A 182 14.72 6.61 23.92
N GLY A 183 15.60 7.09 23.04
CA GLY A 183 17.02 6.81 23.03
C GLY A 183 17.43 5.57 22.27
#